data_5e29e13a7c4e6556ff6a3efd1a180144
#
_entry.id   5e29e13a7c4e6556ff6a3efd1a180144
#
_cell.length_a   1.000
_cell.length_b   1.000
_cell.length_c   1.000
_cell.angle_alpha   90.00
_cell.angle_beta   90.00
_cell.angle_gamma   90.00
#
_symmetry.space_group_name_H-M   'P 1'
#
loop_
_entity.id
_entity.type
_entity.pdbx_description
1 polymer ?
#
loop_
_entity_poly.entity_id
_entity_poly.type
_entity_poly.pdbx_seq_one_letter_code
_entity_poly.pdbx_strand_id
1 'polypeptide(L)'
;MKRVLLCASVAFAAVALQLPQIQPKDFAAQLQAGGDKPVIFHVGFAVLYRSKHIPGSEYAGPASQPAGLESLRAAVSKLPKDREIVLYCGCCPWDKCPNMKPAQELLREMGYTRVKALVIPTNFAKDWIDPGYPVELGEAAKK
;
A
#
# COMPACT_ATOMS: atom_id res chain seq x y z
N MET A 1 10.77 -52.43 -30.67
CA MET A 1 10.22 -51.85 -29.45
C MET A 1 10.54 -50.34 -29.43
N LYS A 2 9.57 -49.49 -29.76
CA LYS A 2 9.73 -48.02 -29.77
C LYS A 2 9.31 -47.47 -28.39
N ARG A 3 10.30 -46.94 -27.65
CA ARG A 3 10.02 -46.22 -26.38
C ARG A 3 9.55 -44.80 -26.71
N VAL A 4 8.32 -44.49 -26.44
CA VAL A 4 7.76 -43.15 -26.49
C VAL A 4 8.12 -42.47 -25.16
N LEU A 5 8.99 -41.49 -25.19
CA LEU A 5 9.22 -40.58 -24.04
C LEU A 5 8.11 -39.56 -24.01
N LEU A 6 7.27 -39.67 -22.99
CA LEU A 6 6.24 -38.68 -22.69
C LEU A 6 6.94 -37.53 -21.91
N CYS A 7 7.22 -36.41 -22.59
CA CYS A 7 7.65 -35.17 -21.91
C CYS A 7 6.42 -34.55 -21.26
N ALA A 8 6.30 -34.67 -19.94
CA ALA A 8 5.32 -33.94 -19.15
C ALA A 8 5.77 -32.49 -19.00
N SER A 9 5.16 -31.58 -19.76
CA SER A 9 5.37 -30.15 -19.61
C SER A 9 4.63 -29.68 -18.34
N VAL A 10 5.38 -29.41 -17.26
CA VAL A 10 4.85 -28.78 -16.06
C VAL A 10 4.69 -27.29 -16.37
N ALA A 11 3.47 -26.87 -16.65
CA ALA A 11 3.13 -25.45 -16.75
C ALA A 11 3.16 -24.83 -15.33
N PHE A 12 4.20 -24.08 -15.02
CA PHE A 12 4.23 -23.20 -13.86
C PHE A 12 3.26 -22.06 -14.12
N ALA A 13 2.05 -22.16 -13.57
CA ALA A 13 1.16 -21.02 -13.47
C ALA A 13 1.81 -20.00 -12.51
N ALA A 14 2.29 -18.89 -13.05
CA ALA A 14 2.72 -17.75 -12.26
C ALA A 14 1.48 -17.17 -11.56
N VAL A 15 1.25 -17.59 -10.31
CA VAL A 15 0.28 -16.93 -9.43
C VAL A 15 0.84 -15.53 -9.20
N ALA A 16 0.18 -14.52 -9.78
CA ALA A 16 0.47 -13.13 -9.48
C ALA A 16 0.19 -12.93 -7.98
N LEU A 17 1.24 -12.90 -7.16
CA LEU A 17 1.15 -12.76 -5.72
C LEU A 17 0.73 -11.32 -5.42
N GLN A 18 -0.59 -11.11 -5.30
CA GLN A 18 -1.10 -9.84 -4.80
C GLN A 18 -0.73 -9.72 -3.33
N LEU A 19 -0.31 -8.52 -2.90
CA LEU A 19 -0.04 -8.29 -1.48
C LEU A 19 -1.31 -8.51 -0.65
N PRO A 20 -1.17 -8.97 0.61
CA PRO A 20 -2.28 -9.02 1.55
C PRO A 20 -3.00 -7.68 1.62
N GLN A 21 -4.33 -7.74 1.63
CA GLN A 21 -5.18 -6.56 1.72
C GLN A 21 -5.72 -6.41 3.14
N ILE A 22 -5.92 -5.17 3.58
CA ILE A 22 -6.62 -4.86 4.81
C ILE A 22 -7.78 -3.89 4.52
N GLN A 23 -8.93 -4.13 5.13
CA GLN A 23 -10.09 -3.27 4.98
C GLN A 23 -10.02 -2.04 5.89
N PRO A 24 -10.66 -0.91 5.55
CA PRO A 24 -10.60 0.32 6.34
C PRO A 24 -11.02 0.13 7.80
N LYS A 25 -12.12 -0.59 8.03
CA LYS A 25 -12.62 -0.88 9.38
C LYS A 25 -11.60 -1.65 10.22
N ASP A 26 -11.01 -2.69 9.64
CA ASP A 26 -10.07 -3.55 10.35
C ASP A 26 -8.76 -2.80 10.65
N PHE A 27 -8.32 -1.98 9.71
CA PHE A 27 -7.14 -1.15 9.90
C PHE A 27 -7.35 -0.06 10.94
N ALA A 28 -8.50 0.61 10.92
CA ALA A 28 -8.87 1.59 11.95
C ALA A 28 -8.89 0.95 13.36
N ALA A 29 -9.44 -0.25 13.49
CA ALA A 29 -9.41 -1.01 14.74
C ALA A 29 -7.97 -1.36 15.17
N GLN A 30 -7.12 -1.79 14.24
CA GLN A 30 -5.69 -2.07 14.51
C GLN A 30 -4.96 -0.83 15.04
N LEU A 31 -5.23 0.36 14.47
CA LEU A 31 -4.61 1.62 14.91
C LEU A 31 -5.03 2.02 16.33
N GLN A 32 -6.25 1.65 16.76
CA GLN A 32 -6.80 1.98 18.08
C GLN A 32 -6.43 0.95 19.16
N ALA A 33 -6.15 -0.28 18.78
CA ALA A 33 -5.93 -1.39 19.72
C ALA A 33 -4.64 -1.26 20.57
N GLY A 34 -3.74 -0.36 20.24
CA GLY A 34 -2.42 -0.29 20.87
C GLY A 34 -1.45 -1.38 20.39
N GLY A 35 -0.22 -1.36 20.88
CA GLY A 35 0.84 -2.28 20.45
C GLY A 35 1.70 -1.72 19.30
N ASP A 36 2.49 -2.59 18.67
CA ASP A 36 3.35 -2.21 17.56
C ASP A 36 2.52 -1.79 16.35
N LYS A 37 2.64 -0.51 15.99
CA LYS A 37 1.95 0.03 14.82
C LYS A 37 2.78 -0.23 13.56
N PRO A 38 2.15 -0.56 12.43
CA PRO A 38 2.84 -0.64 11.16
C PRO A 38 3.41 0.73 10.76
N VAL A 39 4.43 0.73 9.92
CA VAL A 39 4.82 1.94 9.18
C VAL A 39 3.82 2.14 8.04
N ILE A 40 3.27 3.34 7.93
CA ILE A 40 2.19 3.64 6.99
C ILE A 40 2.69 4.63 5.96
N PHE A 41 2.57 4.30 4.68
CA PHE A 41 2.93 5.21 3.60
C PHE A 41 1.73 5.59 2.75
N HIS A 42 1.52 6.90 2.59
CA HIS A 42 0.63 7.45 1.58
C HIS A 42 1.38 7.55 0.25
N VAL A 43 0.96 6.75 -0.73
CA VAL A 43 1.62 6.65 -2.04
C VAL A 43 0.86 7.35 -3.17
N GLY A 44 -0.13 8.17 -2.82
CA GLY A 44 -0.94 8.97 -3.75
C GLY A 44 -0.43 10.40 -3.91
N PHE A 45 -1.34 11.28 -4.34
CA PHE A 45 -1.01 12.68 -4.61
C PHE A 45 -0.88 13.51 -3.33
N ALA A 46 0.14 14.38 -3.29
CA ALA A 46 0.48 15.19 -2.13
C ALA A 46 -0.66 16.10 -1.63
N VAL A 47 -1.54 16.55 -2.51
CA VAL A 47 -2.68 17.40 -2.15
C VAL A 47 -3.62 16.70 -1.16
N LEU A 48 -3.84 15.39 -1.31
CA LEU A 48 -4.66 14.61 -0.40
C LEU A 48 -3.98 14.47 0.97
N TYR A 49 -2.72 14.08 0.98
CA TYR A 49 -1.94 13.94 2.21
C TYR A 49 -1.85 15.25 3.00
N ARG A 50 -1.61 16.37 2.32
CA ARG A 50 -1.54 17.71 2.94
C ARG A 50 -2.88 18.23 3.43
N SER A 51 -4.00 17.67 2.97
CA SER A 51 -5.33 17.96 3.52
C SER A 51 -5.57 17.14 4.79
N LYS A 52 -5.78 15.85 4.63
CA LYS A 52 -6.01 14.89 5.74
C LYS A 52 -5.35 13.56 5.41
N HIS A 53 -4.76 12.92 6.39
CA HIS A 53 -4.12 11.63 6.23
C HIS A 53 -4.31 10.74 7.46
N ILE A 54 -3.96 9.47 7.36
CA ILE A 54 -3.99 8.55 8.50
C ILE A 54 -2.90 8.96 9.49
N PRO A 55 -3.21 9.06 10.81
CA PRO A 55 -2.24 9.50 11.81
C PRO A 55 -0.97 8.67 11.79
N GLY A 56 0.17 9.37 11.83
CA GLY A 56 1.50 8.73 11.81
C GLY A 56 1.91 8.17 10.45
N SER A 57 1.14 8.41 9.39
CA SER A 57 1.58 8.03 8.04
C SER A 57 2.61 9.01 7.49
N GLU A 58 3.50 8.50 6.65
CA GLU A 58 4.51 9.28 5.92
C GLU A 58 4.09 9.43 4.45
N TYR A 59 4.39 10.59 3.88
CA TYR A 59 4.19 10.81 2.44
C TYR A 59 5.34 10.23 1.62
N ALA A 60 5.02 9.36 0.68
CA ALA A 60 5.99 8.73 -0.21
C ALA A 60 5.40 8.47 -1.62
N GLY A 61 4.87 9.51 -2.24
CA GLY A 61 4.21 9.40 -3.56
C GLY A 61 4.43 10.62 -4.46
N PRO A 62 3.69 10.68 -5.57
CA PRO A 62 2.79 9.64 -6.09
C PRO A 62 3.56 8.50 -6.79
N ALA A 63 3.26 7.26 -6.42
CA ALA A 63 3.98 6.09 -6.92
C ALA A 63 3.73 5.75 -8.40
N SER A 64 2.78 6.42 -9.04
CA SER A 64 2.60 6.40 -10.50
C SER A 64 3.67 7.20 -11.25
N GLN A 65 4.55 7.90 -10.53
CA GLN A 65 5.62 8.71 -11.10
C GLN A 65 6.99 8.22 -10.60
N PRO A 66 8.05 8.29 -11.42
CA PRO A 66 9.39 7.85 -11.03
C PRO A 66 9.91 8.50 -9.76
N ALA A 67 9.70 9.82 -9.60
CA ALA A 67 10.12 10.56 -8.41
C ALA A 67 9.40 10.08 -7.13
N GLY A 68 8.12 9.70 -7.24
CA GLY A 68 7.36 9.14 -6.12
C GLY A 68 7.82 7.74 -5.75
N LEU A 69 8.14 6.89 -6.72
CA LEU A 69 8.74 5.57 -6.47
C LEU A 69 10.12 5.70 -5.82
N GLU A 70 10.93 6.65 -6.23
CA GLU A 70 12.22 6.89 -5.62
C GLU A 70 12.08 7.39 -4.17
N SER A 71 11.11 8.27 -3.90
CA SER A 71 10.77 8.71 -2.54
C SER A 71 10.37 7.53 -1.66
N LEU A 72 9.52 6.63 -2.16
CA LEU A 72 9.12 5.42 -1.44
C LEU A 72 10.32 4.50 -1.20
N ARG A 73 11.16 4.27 -2.20
CA ARG A 73 12.39 3.49 -2.10
C ARG A 73 13.30 4.02 -1.00
N ALA A 74 13.56 5.32 -0.98
CA ALA A 74 14.40 5.97 0.01
C ALA A 74 13.82 5.84 1.43
N ALA A 75 12.51 6.01 1.58
CA ALA A 75 11.84 5.91 2.87
C ALA A 75 11.91 4.49 3.45
N VAL A 76 11.56 3.48 2.64
CA VAL A 76 11.54 2.09 3.11
C VAL A 76 12.94 1.50 3.31
N SER A 77 13.96 1.96 2.57
CA SER A 77 15.33 1.41 2.68
C SER A 77 15.94 1.51 4.07
N LYS A 78 15.40 2.37 4.91
CA LYS A 78 15.77 2.52 6.33
C LYS A 78 15.14 1.48 7.26
N LEU A 79 14.20 0.69 6.76
CA LEU A 79 13.41 -0.25 7.55
C LEU A 79 13.96 -1.69 7.41
N PRO A 80 13.84 -2.51 8.47
CA PRO A 80 14.06 -3.95 8.37
C PRO A 80 13.09 -4.59 7.37
N LYS A 81 13.51 -5.66 6.67
CA LYS A 81 12.69 -6.31 5.63
C LYS A 81 11.45 -7.02 6.15
N ASP A 82 11.42 -7.33 7.43
CA ASP A 82 10.29 -7.92 8.16
C ASP A 82 9.42 -6.87 8.89
N ARG A 83 9.71 -5.57 8.73
CA ARG A 83 8.86 -4.51 9.28
C ARG A 83 7.48 -4.53 8.64
N GLU A 84 6.44 -4.48 9.46
CA GLU A 84 5.07 -4.36 8.94
C GLU A 84 4.86 -2.99 8.30
N ILE A 85 4.45 -3.00 7.03
CA ILE A 85 4.21 -1.80 6.22
C ILE A 85 2.79 -1.84 5.68
N VAL A 86 2.09 -0.72 5.76
CA VAL A 86 0.78 -0.53 5.12
C VAL A 86 0.89 0.59 4.10
N LEU A 87 0.48 0.28 2.87
CA LEU A 87 0.39 1.25 1.77
C LEU A 87 -1.05 1.69 1.57
N TYR A 88 -1.29 2.99 1.31
CA TYR A 88 -2.60 3.49 0.90
C TYR A 88 -2.48 4.69 -0.05
N CYS A 89 -3.54 4.93 -0.81
CA CYS A 89 -3.62 6.06 -1.74
C CYS A 89 -4.91 6.88 -1.50
N GLY A 90 -6.07 6.32 -1.87
CA GLY A 90 -7.37 6.97 -1.67
C GLY A 90 -7.71 8.09 -2.65
N CYS A 91 -6.96 8.23 -3.76
CA CYS A 91 -7.24 9.26 -4.77
C CYS A 91 -8.42 8.91 -5.70
N CYS A 92 -8.74 7.63 -5.82
CA CYS A 92 -9.68 7.10 -6.80
C CYS A 92 -10.12 5.69 -6.38
N PRO A 93 -11.13 5.10 -7.05
CA PRO A 93 -11.52 3.72 -6.80
C PRO A 93 -10.35 2.75 -6.86
N TRP A 94 -10.38 1.75 -5.98
CA TRP A 94 -9.29 0.78 -5.79
C TRP A 94 -8.80 0.15 -7.10
N ASP A 95 -9.72 -0.29 -7.94
CA ASP A 95 -9.46 -0.96 -9.21
C ASP A 95 -8.86 -0.03 -10.29
N LYS A 96 -8.94 1.28 -10.09
CA LYS A 96 -8.44 2.32 -11.01
C LYS A 96 -7.25 3.11 -10.46
N CYS A 97 -6.74 2.73 -9.28
CA CYS A 97 -5.67 3.47 -8.64
C CYS A 97 -4.32 3.25 -9.35
N PRO A 98 -3.72 4.30 -9.95
CA PRO A 98 -2.45 4.16 -10.67
C PRO A 98 -1.24 4.03 -9.73
N ASN A 99 -1.39 4.34 -8.44
CA ASN A 99 -0.29 4.42 -7.49
C ASN A 99 -0.05 3.10 -6.73
N MET A 100 -1.12 2.32 -6.47
CA MET A 100 -1.01 1.15 -5.59
C MET A 100 -0.17 0.03 -6.20
N LYS A 101 -0.41 -0.31 -7.48
CA LYS A 101 0.31 -1.39 -8.14
C LYS A 101 1.83 -1.17 -8.18
N PRO A 102 2.35 -0.03 -8.70
CA PRO A 102 3.80 0.19 -8.73
C PRO A 102 4.43 0.28 -7.34
N ALA A 103 3.74 0.81 -6.33
CA ALA A 103 4.22 0.82 -4.97
C ALA A 103 4.36 -0.61 -4.39
N GLN A 104 3.38 -1.47 -4.63
CA GLN A 104 3.40 -2.87 -4.21
C GLN A 104 4.53 -3.65 -4.89
N GLU A 105 4.69 -3.48 -6.19
CA GLU A 105 5.76 -4.11 -6.98
C GLU A 105 7.13 -3.71 -6.46
N LEU A 106 7.35 -2.41 -6.19
CA LEU A 106 8.60 -1.91 -5.64
C LEU A 106 8.96 -2.58 -4.31
N LEU A 107 8.03 -2.63 -3.34
CA LEU A 107 8.32 -3.22 -2.04
C LEU A 107 8.59 -4.72 -2.13
N ARG A 108 7.88 -5.42 -3.01
CA ARG A 108 8.12 -6.84 -3.28
C ARG A 108 9.51 -7.07 -3.87
N GLU A 109 9.92 -6.29 -4.88
CA GLU A 109 11.24 -6.36 -5.50
C GLU A 109 12.36 -6.05 -4.51
N MET A 110 12.11 -5.14 -3.57
CA MET A 110 13.05 -4.83 -2.48
C MET A 110 13.08 -5.89 -1.38
N GLY A 111 12.23 -6.94 -1.43
CA GLY A 111 12.23 -8.07 -0.51
C GLY A 111 11.54 -7.81 0.83
N TYR A 112 10.59 -6.86 0.89
CA TYR A 112 9.76 -6.68 2.09
C TYR A 112 8.71 -7.79 2.20
N THR A 113 8.62 -8.45 3.36
CA THR A 113 7.84 -9.67 3.56
C THR A 113 6.49 -9.43 4.26
N ARG A 114 6.33 -8.29 4.94
CA ARG A 114 5.12 -7.97 5.71
C ARG A 114 4.49 -6.66 5.23
N VAL A 115 4.11 -6.64 3.95
CA VAL A 115 3.45 -5.50 3.33
C VAL A 115 1.96 -5.79 3.13
N LYS A 116 1.10 -4.85 3.54
CA LYS A 116 -0.34 -4.88 3.29
C LYS A 116 -0.76 -3.66 2.48
N ALA A 117 -1.79 -3.82 1.69
CA ALA A 117 -2.43 -2.74 0.96
C ALA A 117 -3.77 -2.41 1.64
N LEU A 118 -3.94 -1.17 2.11
CA LEU A 118 -5.23 -0.69 2.59
C LEU A 118 -6.15 -0.46 1.41
N VAL A 119 -7.22 -1.23 1.34
CA VAL A 119 -8.21 -1.11 0.27
C VAL A 119 -9.07 0.12 0.53
N ILE A 120 -9.03 1.08 -0.38
CA ILE A 120 -9.94 2.25 -0.38
C ILE A 120 -10.86 2.07 -1.59
N PRO A 121 -12.08 1.51 -1.40
CA PRO A 121 -12.94 1.11 -2.51
C PRO A 121 -13.34 2.26 -3.43
N THR A 122 -13.68 3.42 -2.87
CA THR A 122 -14.15 4.59 -3.61
C THR A 122 -13.16 5.73 -3.60
N ASN A 123 -12.92 6.32 -2.42
CA ASN A 123 -11.91 7.34 -2.16
C ASN A 123 -11.74 7.53 -0.64
N PHE A 124 -10.68 8.24 -0.25
CA PHE A 124 -10.34 8.43 1.16
C PHE A 124 -11.43 9.14 1.98
N ALA A 125 -12.13 10.11 1.38
CA ALA A 125 -13.21 10.80 2.08
C ALA A 125 -14.34 9.82 2.44
N LYS A 126 -14.85 9.07 1.46
CA LYS A 126 -15.98 8.15 1.64
C LYS A 126 -15.65 6.95 2.53
N ASP A 127 -14.45 6.38 2.34
CA ASP A 127 -14.14 5.08 2.92
C ASP A 127 -13.36 5.18 4.24
N TRP A 128 -12.84 6.37 4.56
CA TRP A 128 -12.07 6.61 5.77
C TRP A 128 -12.60 7.76 6.63
N ILE A 129 -12.84 8.94 6.03
CA ILE A 129 -13.26 10.14 6.78
C ILE A 129 -14.73 10.06 7.19
N ASP A 130 -15.63 9.76 6.25
CA ASP A 130 -17.08 9.72 6.50
C ASP A 130 -17.48 8.68 7.57
N PRO A 131 -16.84 7.48 7.65
CA PRO A 131 -17.07 6.55 8.75
C PRO A 131 -16.52 7.01 10.10
N GLY A 132 -15.77 8.11 10.18
CA GLY A 132 -15.21 8.66 11.40
C GLY A 132 -13.92 7.99 11.89
N TYR A 133 -13.17 7.36 10.99
CA TYR A 133 -11.88 6.79 11.36
C TYR A 133 -10.83 7.87 11.62
N PRO A 134 -9.76 7.58 12.40
CA PRO A 134 -8.80 8.59 12.82
C PRO A 134 -8.11 9.29 11.63
N VAL A 135 -8.06 10.61 11.69
CA VAL A 135 -7.33 11.44 10.72
C VAL A 135 -6.44 12.44 11.43
N GLU A 136 -5.33 12.77 10.79
CA GLU A 136 -4.46 13.88 11.12
C GLU A 136 -4.60 14.97 10.05
N LEU A 137 -4.63 16.23 10.49
CA LEU A 137 -4.68 17.36 9.57
C LEU A 137 -3.28 17.62 9.02
N GLY A 138 -3.19 17.63 7.70
CA GLY A 138 -1.97 18.02 7.01
C GLY A 138 -1.76 19.55 7.03
N GLU A 139 -0.62 20.01 6.52
CA GLU A 139 -0.22 21.43 6.55
C GLU A 139 -1.23 22.35 5.83
N ALA A 140 -1.90 21.89 4.79
CA ALA A 140 -2.88 22.68 4.04
C ALA A 140 -4.17 22.95 4.83
N ALA A 141 -4.48 22.13 5.83
CA ALA A 141 -5.69 22.26 6.64
C ALA A 141 -5.46 22.99 7.97
N LYS A 142 -4.22 23.36 8.27
CA LYS A 142 -3.83 24.07 9.52
C LYS A 142 -3.82 25.59 9.36
N LYS A 143 -4.23 26.12 8.20
CA LYS A 143 -4.30 27.58 7.90
C LYS A 143 -5.66 28.16 8.21
#